data_d72354b61af6d720b8edc4e5da94de19
#
_entry.id   d72354b61af6d720b8edc4e5da94de19
#
_cell.length_a   1.000
_cell.length_b   1.000
_cell.length_c   1.000
_cell.angle_alpha   90.00
_cell.angle_beta   90.00
_cell.angle_gamma   90.00
#
_symmetry.space_group_name_H-M   'P 1'
#
loop_
_entity.id
_entity.type
_entity.pdbx_description
1 polymer ?
#
loop_
_entity_poly.entity_id
_entity_poly.type
_entity_poly.pdbx_seq_one_letter_code
_entity_poly.pdbx_strand_id
1 'polypeptide(L)'
;MTVAQEEIFGPVLSIIGYEDEDDAVRIANDSLYGLSGGVWSADQDRAIAVARRMRTGAVDVNGGSFNIAAPFGGYKQSGYGRENGPYGIDEFLQTKSLQL
;
A
#
# COMPACT_ATOMS: atom_id res chain seq x y z
N MET A 1 13.28 12.84 -10.19
CA MET A 1 13.39 12.46 -11.63
C MET A 1 12.08 11.83 -12.08
N THR A 2 11.70 12.06 -13.30
CA THR A 2 10.44 11.54 -13.88
C THR A 2 10.30 10.02 -13.73
N VAL A 3 11.37 9.26 -13.95
CA VAL A 3 11.40 7.79 -13.82
C VAL A 3 11.06 7.29 -12.39
N ALA A 4 11.24 8.14 -11.39
CA ALA A 4 10.90 7.81 -9.99
C ALA A 4 9.45 8.16 -9.64
N GLN A 5 8.74 8.91 -10.49
CA GLN A 5 7.39 9.43 -10.23
C GLN A 5 6.34 8.85 -11.17
N GLU A 6 6.71 8.47 -12.38
CA GLU A 6 5.79 7.93 -13.39
C GLU A 6 5.94 6.42 -13.53
N GLU A 7 4.82 5.75 -13.67
CA GLU A 7 4.79 4.32 -13.98
C GLU A 7 5.16 4.11 -15.45
N ILE A 8 6.26 3.38 -15.69
CA ILE A 8 6.74 3.07 -17.03
C ILE A 8 5.98 1.90 -17.67
N PHE A 9 5.41 1.05 -16.83
CA PHE A 9 4.69 -0.15 -17.23
C PHE A 9 5.51 -1.11 -18.11
N GLY A 10 6.76 -1.39 -17.67
CA GLY A 10 7.73 -2.24 -18.37
C GLY A 10 8.79 -2.78 -17.40
N PRO A 11 9.77 -3.52 -17.89
CA PRO A 11 10.82 -4.13 -17.07
C PRO A 11 11.85 -3.10 -16.60
N VAL A 12 11.41 -2.06 -15.92
CA VAL A 12 12.23 -0.96 -15.41
C VAL A 12 12.10 -0.90 -13.89
N LEU A 13 13.24 -0.90 -13.19
CA LEU A 13 13.34 -0.76 -11.76
C LEU A 13 14.14 0.50 -11.44
N SER A 14 13.54 1.40 -10.64
CA SER A 14 14.24 2.56 -10.09
C SER A 14 14.76 2.24 -8.69
N ILE A 15 16.07 2.43 -8.48
CA ILE A 15 16.72 2.23 -7.18
C ILE A 15 17.05 3.60 -6.61
N ILE A 16 16.53 3.91 -5.42
CA ILE A 16 16.72 5.19 -4.75
C ILE A 16 17.38 4.92 -3.39
N GLY A 17 18.52 5.54 -3.15
CA GLY A 17 19.16 5.53 -1.83
C GLY A 17 18.42 6.43 -0.85
N TYR A 18 18.55 6.15 0.43
CA TYR A 18 17.98 6.95 1.52
C TYR A 18 19.02 7.13 2.63
N GLU A 19 18.87 8.17 3.44
CA GLU A 19 19.81 8.49 4.52
C GLU A 19 19.47 7.76 5.83
N ASP A 20 18.18 7.72 6.17
CA ASP A 20 17.67 7.07 7.37
C ASP A 20 16.25 6.51 7.13
N GLU A 21 15.66 5.91 8.15
CA GLU A 21 14.33 5.30 8.06
C GLU A 21 13.23 6.33 7.75
N ASP A 22 13.32 7.52 8.30
CA ASP A 22 12.34 8.59 8.03
C ASP A 22 12.43 9.05 6.58
N ASP A 23 13.62 9.18 6.05
CA ASP A 23 13.84 9.49 4.64
C ASP A 23 13.33 8.37 3.72
N ALA A 24 13.57 7.10 4.08
CA ALA A 24 13.04 5.97 3.34
C ALA A 24 11.50 6.00 3.26
N VAL A 25 10.83 6.26 4.37
CA VAL A 25 9.36 6.38 4.42
C VAL A 25 8.88 7.59 3.63
N ARG A 26 9.58 8.71 3.71
CA ARG A 26 9.27 9.91 2.92
C ARG A 26 9.35 9.60 1.42
N ILE A 27 10.43 8.98 0.97
CA ILE A 27 10.63 8.60 -0.44
C ILE A 27 9.55 7.61 -0.90
N ALA A 28 9.28 6.57 -0.09
CA ALA A 28 8.26 5.56 -0.42
C ALA A 28 6.85 6.18 -0.57
N ASN A 29 6.57 7.24 0.19
CA ASN A 29 5.29 7.94 0.15
C ASN A 29 5.23 9.09 -0.86
N ASP A 30 6.36 9.49 -1.44
CA ASP A 30 6.47 10.57 -2.42
C ASP A 30 6.08 10.10 -3.82
N SER A 31 4.81 9.72 -3.97
CA SER A 31 4.20 9.30 -5.22
C SER A 31 2.71 9.63 -5.22
N LEU A 32 2.14 9.81 -6.40
CA LEU A 32 0.70 9.94 -6.59
C LEU A 32 -0.03 8.61 -6.43
N TYR A 33 0.67 7.50 -6.39
CA TYR A 33 0.15 6.15 -6.28
C TYR A 33 0.31 5.58 -4.88
N GLY A 34 -0.45 4.54 -4.58
CA GLY A 34 -0.40 3.86 -3.30
C GLY A 34 -1.18 2.54 -3.30
N LEU A 35 -0.92 1.65 -4.28
CA LEU A 35 -1.58 0.36 -4.34
C LEU A 35 -0.99 -0.61 -3.32
N SER A 36 0.28 -0.89 -3.44
CA SER A 36 0.99 -1.83 -2.58
C SER A 36 2.44 -1.39 -2.33
N GLY A 37 3.07 -2.02 -1.38
CA GLY A 37 4.48 -1.85 -1.07
C GLY A 37 5.04 -3.05 -0.37
N GLY A 38 6.33 -3.03 -0.08
CA GLY A 38 7.01 -4.08 0.64
C GLY A 38 8.08 -3.53 1.57
N VAL A 39 8.28 -4.20 2.71
CA VAL A 39 9.32 -3.87 3.68
C VAL A 39 10.07 -5.14 4.06
N TRP A 40 11.39 -5.09 3.98
CA TRP A 40 12.28 -6.17 4.41
C TRP A 40 13.18 -5.69 5.53
N SER A 41 13.20 -6.42 6.63
CA SER A 41 14.12 -6.20 7.75
C SER A 41 14.35 -7.51 8.51
N ALA A 42 15.56 -7.70 9.02
CA ALA A 42 15.85 -8.79 9.96
C ALA A 42 15.08 -8.63 11.28
N ASP A 43 14.74 -7.40 11.65
CA ASP A 43 13.88 -7.08 12.78
C ASP A 43 12.42 -6.92 12.27
N GLN A 44 11.59 -7.89 12.60
CA GLN A 44 10.21 -7.94 12.14
C GLN A 44 9.36 -6.82 12.75
N ASP A 45 9.57 -6.47 14.01
CA ASP A 45 8.81 -5.39 14.68
C ASP A 45 9.11 -4.04 14.04
N ARG A 46 10.38 -3.81 13.69
CA ARG A 46 10.79 -2.65 12.92
C ARG A 46 10.16 -2.63 11.53
N ALA A 47 10.15 -3.76 10.83
CA ALA A 47 9.51 -3.85 9.52
C ALA A 47 8.01 -3.51 9.59
N ILE A 48 7.31 -4.01 10.60
CA ILE A 48 5.89 -3.72 10.84
C ILE A 48 5.68 -2.22 11.15
N ALA A 49 6.56 -1.64 11.98
CA ALA A 49 6.48 -0.21 12.30
C ALA A 49 6.63 0.67 11.06
N VAL A 50 7.56 0.35 10.18
CA VAL A 50 7.75 1.04 8.90
C VAL A 50 6.54 0.82 7.97
N ALA A 51 6.06 -0.42 7.85
CA ALA A 51 4.91 -0.77 7.01
C ALA A 51 3.67 0.07 7.38
N ARG A 52 3.43 0.30 8.67
CA ARG A 52 2.31 1.14 9.15
C ARG A 52 2.40 2.61 8.74
N ARG A 53 3.58 3.08 8.40
CA ARG A 53 3.84 4.46 7.93
C ARG A 53 3.70 4.60 6.42
N MET A 54 3.65 3.50 5.68
CA MET A 54 3.49 3.52 4.23
C MET A 54 2.05 3.88 3.84
N ARG A 55 1.90 4.74 2.85
CA ARG A 55 0.62 5.23 2.34
C ARG A 55 0.17 4.39 1.15
N THR A 56 0.00 3.09 1.38
CA THR A 56 -0.47 2.11 0.39
C THR A 56 -1.58 1.24 0.98
N GLY A 57 -2.40 0.68 0.12
CA GLY A 57 -3.52 -0.17 0.52
C GLY A 57 -3.09 -1.53 1.06
N ALA A 58 -1.94 -2.02 0.64
CA ALA A 58 -1.33 -3.25 1.16
C ALA A 58 0.17 -3.07 1.35
N VAL A 59 0.76 -3.75 2.32
CA VAL A 59 2.21 -3.81 2.52
C VAL A 59 2.61 -5.24 2.87
N ASP A 60 3.49 -5.81 2.07
CA ASP A 60 4.10 -7.09 2.36
C ASP A 60 5.29 -6.92 3.30
N VAL A 61 5.30 -7.64 4.39
CA VAL A 61 6.41 -7.64 5.35
C VAL A 61 7.22 -8.91 5.17
N ASN A 62 8.51 -8.75 4.83
CA ASN A 62 9.46 -9.84 4.61
C ASN A 62 8.95 -10.89 3.60
N GLY A 63 8.31 -10.44 2.51
CA GLY A 63 7.78 -11.30 1.47
C GLY A 63 6.50 -12.04 1.86
N GLY A 64 5.63 -11.39 2.63
CA GLY A 64 4.31 -11.93 3.01
C GLY A 64 3.49 -12.36 1.79
N SER A 65 2.73 -13.45 1.94
CA SER A 65 1.89 -13.97 0.87
C SER A 65 0.61 -13.16 0.70
N PHE A 66 0.14 -13.05 -0.54
CA PHE A 66 -1.15 -12.45 -0.84
C PHE A 66 -2.30 -13.19 -0.12
N ASN A 67 -3.14 -12.45 0.58
CA ASN A 67 -4.27 -12.99 1.33
C ASN A 67 -5.58 -12.51 0.68
N ILE A 68 -6.27 -13.42 0.01
CA ILE A 68 -7.54 -13.11 -0.68
C ILE A 68 -8.70 -12.77 0.28
N ALA A 69 -8.57 -13.08 1.55
CA ALA A 69 -9.55 -12.71 2.57
C ALA A 69 -9.32 -11.31 3.14
N ALA A 70 -8.15 -10.72 2.86
CA ALA A 70 -7.84 -9.35 3.24
C ALA A 70 -8.36 -8.34 2.21
N PRO A 71 -8.72 -7.11 2.62
CA PRO A 71 -9.14 -6.09 1.67
C PRO A 71 -7.99 -5.73 0.73
N PHE A 72 -8.30 -5.60 -0.56
CA PHE A 72 -7.37 -5.17 -1.59
C PHE A 72 -7.86 -3.89 -2.26
N GLY A 73 -7.00 -2.92 -2.39
CA GLY A 73 -7.30 -1.64 -3.03
C GLY A 73 -6.27 -0.59 -2.69
N GLY A 74 -6.24 0.50 -3.45
CA GLY A 74 -5.22 1.53 -3.39
C GLY A 74 -5.56 2.71 -2.51
N TYR A 75 -4.52 3.50 -2.24
CA TYR A 75 -4.59 4.86 -1.74
C TYR A 75 -4.32 5.83 -2.89
N LYS A 76 -4.63 7.11 -2.70
CA LYS A 76 -4.33 8.18 -3.64
C LYS A 76 -4.89 7.88 -5.04
N GLN A 77 -4.11 8.09 -6.11
CA GLN A 77 -4.56 7.83 -7.48
C GLN A 77 -4.60 6.35 -7.87
N SER A 78 -4.11 5.45 -7.05
CA SER A 78 -4.33 4.01 -7.24
C SER A 78 -5.79 3.59 -7.01
N GLY A 79 -6.62 4.50 -6.57
CA GLY A 79 -8.05 4.33 -6.44
C GLY A 79 -8.55 4.36 -5.00
N TYR A 80 -9.85 4.23 -4.87
CA TYR A 80 -10.56 4.08 -3.61
C TYR A 80 -11.55 2.91 -3.74
N GLY A 81 -12.04 2.44 -2.62
CA GLY A 81 -12.78 1.18 -2.56
C GLY A 81 -11.87 0.01 -2.23
N ARG A 82 -12.48 -1.11 -1.92
CA ARG A 82 -11.77 -2.35 -1.57
C ARG A 82 -12.45 -3.53 -2.23
N GLU A 83 -11.62 -4.47 -2.68
CA GLU A 83 -12.03 -5.79 -3.14
C GLU A 83 -11.66 -6.84 -2.10
N ASN A 84 -12.16 -8.03 -2.26
CA ASN A 84 -11.88 -9.21 -1.44
C ASN A 84 -12.34 -9.11 0.02
N GLY A 85 -12.56 -10.27 0.62
CA GLY A 85 -13.00 -10.41 1.99
C GLY A 85 -14.34 -9.73 2.29
N PRO A 86 -14.69 -9.57 3.57
CA PRO A 86 -15.91 -8.88 3.99
C PRO A 86 -16.00 -7.43 3.52
N TYR A 87 -14.86 -6.73 3.47
CA TYR A 87 -14.79 -5.34 3.05
C TYR A 87 -15.17 -5.15 1.58
N GLY A 88 -14.87 -6.12 0.71
CA GLY A 88 -15.23 -6.05 -0.70
C GLY A 88 -16.74 -6.17 -0.92
N ILE A 89 -17.44 -6.87 -0.04
CA ILE A 89 -18.91 -6.99 -0.10
C ILE A 89 -19.57 -5.64 0.18
N ASP A 90 -19.03 -4.87 1.13
CA ASP A 90 -19.59 -3.57 1.54
C ASP A 90 -19.69 -2.59 0.37
N GLU A 91 -18.80 -2.68 -0.62
CA GLU A 91 -18.82 -1.85 -1.83
C GLU A 91 -20.08 -2.05 -2.69
N PHE A 92 -20.77 -3.19 -2.55
CA PHE A 92 -21.99 -3.53 -3.28
C PHE A 92 -23.26 -3.34 -2.46
N LEU A 93 -23.15 -2.88 -1.21
CA LEU A 93 -24.26 -2.72 -0.29
C LEU A 93 -24.63 -1.23 -0.14
N GLN A 94 -25.92 -1.01 0.09
CA GLN A 94 -26.43 0.30 0.49
C GLN A 94 -26.88 0.26 1.94
N THR A 95 -26.33 1.15 2.73
CA THR A 95 -26.71 1.27 4.15
C THR A 95 -28.04 2.00 4.28
N LYS A 96 -28.95 1.44 5.08
CA LYS A 96 -30.26 2.05 5.42
C LYS A 96 -30.43 2.09 6.93
N SER A 97 -30.92 3.22 7.43
CA SER A 97 -31.34 3.36 8.82
C SER A 97 -32.88 3.28 8.91
N LEU A 98 -33.38 2.55 9.89
CA LEU A 98 -34.80 2.54 10.26
C LEU A 98 -34.95 3.29 11.57
N GLN A 99 -35.84 4.28 11.57
CA GLN A 99 -36.20 5.03 12.78
C GLN A 99 -37.54 4.46 13.29
N LEU A 100 -37.57 4.02 14.57
CA LEU A 100 -38.73 3.47 15.24
C LEU A 100 -39.30 4.43 16.30
#